data_72183c2d8279939bde80de363b2bd949
#
_entry.id   72183c2d8279939bde80de363b2bd949
#
_cell.length_a   1.000
_cell.length_b   1.000
_cell.length_c   1.000
_cell.angle_alpha   90.00
_cell.angle_beta   90.00
_cell.angle_gamma   90.00
#
_symmetry.space_group_name_H-M   'P 1'
#
loop_
_entity.id
_entity.type
_entity.pdbx_description
1 polymer ?
#
loop_
_entity_poly.entity_id
_entity_poly.type
_entity_poly.pdbx_seq_one_letter_code
_entity_poly.pdbx_strand_id
1 'polypeptide(L)'
;EVAEKYPDRETDYGHVDAVWMWMVKNPEWFDVIVTDNMFGDIITDLGAMIPGGLGIAAGGNINPNGVSMFEPIGGSAPKYTGKNVINPLACIAAASMMLDVLGEKEYANEIEKSIIKTAQNLDSLSAGKMGMSTSEVGDMVKEFILTNGEWKNLSPKFNIK
;
A
#
# COMPACT_ATOMS: atom_id res chain seq x y z
N GLU A 1 -25.95 -10.87 15.41
CA GLU A 1 -26.84 -9.74 15.09
C GLU A 1 -26.57 -9.13 13.72
N VAL A 2 -25.33 -8.66 13.41
CA VAL A 2 -25.02 -8.14 12.06
C VAL A 2 -24.93 -9.28 11.05
N ALA A 3 -24.24 -10.37 11.36
CA ALA A 3 -24.12 -11.54 10.49
C ALA A 3 -25.49 -12.16 10.10
N GLU A 4 -26.48 -12.12 10.98
CA GLU A 4 -27.84 -12.59 10.68
C GLU A 4 -28.53 -11.82 9.54
N LYS A 5 -28.09 -10.58 9.29
CA LYS A 5 -28.59 -9.73 8.19
C LYS A 5 -27.90 -10.04 6.86
N TYR A 6 -26.82 -10.81 6.90
CA TYR A 6 -26.01 -11.14 5.73
C TYR A 6 -25.70 -12.66 5.70
N PRO A 7 -26.73 -13.51 5.54
CA PRO A 7 -26.60 -14.97 5.64
C PRO A 7 -25.70 -15.59 4.56
N ASP A 8 -25.44 -14.85 3.48
CA ASP A 8 -24.56 -15.28 2.38
C ASP A 8 -23.06 -15.02 2.67
N ARG A 9 -22.75 -14.48 3.84
CA ARG A 9 -21.37 -14.20 4.26
C ARG A 9 -20.93 -15.21 5.32
N GLU A 10 -19.81 -15.85 5.06
CA GLU A 10 -19.16 -16.70 6.05
C GLU A 10 -18.52 -15.83 7.13
N THR A 11 -18.72 -16.19 8.38
CA THR A 11 -18.16 -15.47 9.53
C THR A 11 -17.53 -16.45 10.49
N ASP A 12 -16.37 -16.12 11.00
CA ASP A 12 -15.65 -16.91 12.00
C ASP A 12 -15.14 -16.00 13.13
N TYR A 13 -14.82 -16.61 14.26
CA TYR A 13 -14.27 -15.93 15.42
C TYR A 13 -12.85 -16.43 15.70
N GLY A 14 -11.89 -15.51 15.71
CA GLY A 14 -10.50 -15.81 16.03
C GLY A 14 -10.02 -15.09 17.29
N HIS A 15 -9.28 -15.79 18.12
CA HIS A 15 -8.49 -15.17 19.17
C HIS A 15 -7.32 -14.39 18.54
N VAL A 16 -7.01 -13.23 19.09
CA VAL A 16 -6.06 -12.28 18.51
C VAL A 16 -4.67 -12.88 18.24
N ASP A 17 -4.15 -13.70 19.16
CA ASP A 17 -2.87 -14.39 19.01
C ASP A 17 -2.87 -15.40 17.86
N ALA A 18 -3.95 -16.15 17.70
CA ALA A 18 -4.13 -17.10 16.61
C ALA A 18 -4.28 -16.38 15.26
N VAL A 19 -5.10 -15.31 15.20
CA VAL A 19 -5.29 -14.51 13.99
C VAL A 19 -3.98 -13.93 13.48
N TRP A 20 -3.12 -13.41 14.36
CA TRP A 20 -1.82 -12.88 13.96
C TRP A 20 -0.91 -13.93 13.33
N MET A 21 -0.88 -15.12 13.93
CA MET A 21 -0.11 -16.26 13.38
C MET A 21 -0.64 -16.69 12.00
N TRP A 22 -1.95 -16.80 11.86
CA TRP A 22 -2.57 -17.20 10.61
C TRP A 22 -2.45 -16.13 9.52
N MET A 23 -2.52 -14.86 9.88
CA MET A 23 -2.35 -13.74 8.93
C MET A 23 -0.95 -13.74 8.29
N VAL A 24 0.07 -14.11 9.05
CA VAL A 24 1.44 -14.25 8.50
C VAL A 24 1.57 -15.53 7.66
N LYS A 25 0.89 -16.62 8.05
CA LYS A 25 1.05 -17.92 7.41
C LYS A 25 0.19 -18.08 6.16
N ASN A 26 -1.06 -17.63 6.23
CA ASN A 26 -2.08 -17.79 5.21
C ASN A 26 -2.89 -16.48 5.08
N PRO A 27 -2.28 -15.38 4.63
CA PRO A 27 -2.93 -14.07 4.53
C PRO A 27 -4.18 -14.10 3.64
N GLU A 28 -4.21 -15.00 2.66
CA GLU A 28 -5.32 -15.20 1.72
C GLU A 28 -6.62 -15.72 2.37
N TRP A 29 -6.59 -16.11 3.64
CA TRP A 29 -7.79 -16.55 4.36
C TRP A 29 -8.64 -15.40 4.86
N PHE A 30 -8.10 -14.18 4.86
CA PHE A 30 -8.74 -13.01 5.45
C PHE A 30 -9.21 -12.03 4.38
N ASP A 31 -10.51 -11.87 4.25
CA ASP A 31 -11.11 -10.81 3.42
C ASP A 31 -11.33 -9.54 4.24
N VAL A 32 -11.98 -9.67 5.40
CA VAL A 32 -12.29 -8.54 6.29
C VAL A 32 -12.13 -8.99 7.75
N ILE A 33 -11.39 -8.20 8.53
CA ILE A 33 -11.20 -8.41 9.95
C ILE A 33 -11.91 -7.28 10.71
N VAL A 34 -12.81 -7.65 11.64
CA VAL A 34 -13.46 -6.71 12.54
C VAL A 34 -12.85 -6.85 13.92
N THR A 35 -12.28 -5.76 14.44
CA THR A 35 -11.60 -5.74 15.73
C THR A 35 -11.73 -4.38 16.40
N ASP A 36 -11.37 -4.27 17.68
CA ASP A 36 -11.25 -2.98 18.33
C ASP A 36 -9.99 -2.22 17.88
N ASN A 37 -9.93 -0.93 18.23
CA ASN A 37 -8.85 -0.04 17.75
C ASN A 37 -7.47 -0.52 18.16
N MET A 38 -7.29 -0.98 19.38
CA MET A 38 -5.96 -1.37 19.89
C MET A 38 -5.38 -2.56 19.11
N PHE A 39 -6.16 -3.59 18.89
CA PHE A 39 -5.72 -4.76 18.12
C PHE A 39 -5.68 -4.45 16.62
N GLY A 40 -6.58 -3.59 16.13
CA GLY A 40 -6.59 -3.11 14.76
C GLY A 40 -5.28 -2.42 14.40
N ASP A 41 -4.83 -1.47 15.22
CA ASP A 41 -3.57 -0.75 14.99
C ASP A 41 -2.36 -1.69 14.94
N ILE A 42 -2.33 -2.72 15.81
CA ILE A 42 -1.23 -3.68 15.83
C ILE A 42 -1.27 -4.61 14.60
N ILE A 43 -2.46 -5.12 14.25
CA ILE A 43 -2.59 -6.09 13.16
C ILE A 43 -2.39 -5.45 11.78
N THR A 44 -2.73 -4.17 11.61
CA THR A 44 -2.48 -3.45 10.36
C THR A 44 -1.01 -3.22 10.09
N ASP A 45 -0.22 -2.91 11.13
CA ASP A 45 1.24 -2.79 11.00
C ASP A 45 1.89 -4.14 10.64
N LEU A 46 1.42 -5.23 11.27
CA LEU A 46 1.85 -6.58 10.91
C LEU A 46 1.44 -6.94 9.48
N GLY A 47 0.20 -6.62 9.11
CA GLY A 47 -0.33 -6.83 7.76
C GLY A 47 0.46 -6.11 6.69
N ALA A 48 0.93 -4.90 6.98
CA ALA A 48 1.78 -4.12 6.09
C ALA A 48 3.11 -4.82 5.73
N MET A 49 3.58 -5.74 6.58
CA MET A 49 4.81 -6.50 6.30
C MET A 49 4.62 -7.57 5.22
N ILE A 50 3.41 -8.05 5.01
CA ILE A 50 3.09 -9.09 4.01
C ILE A 50 3.38 -8.62 2.58
N PRO A 51 2.89 -7.45 2.13
CA PRO A 51 3.19 -6.93 0.80
C PRO A 51 4.60 -6.34 0.64
N GLY A 52 5.39 -6.22 1.71
CA GLY A 52 6.78 -5.73 1.63
C GLY A 52 7.13 -4.59 2.58
N GLY A 53 6.29 -4.31 3.57
CA GLY A 53 6.56 -3.38 4.66
C GLY A 53 5.96 -1.99 4.50
N LEU A 54 6.21 -1.14 5.49
CA LEU A 54 5.64 0.21 5.61
C LEU A 54 5.98 1.15 4.44
N GLY A 55 7.00 0.83 3.64
CA GLY A 55 7.40 1.64 2.49
C GLY A 55 6.43 1.59 1.30
N ILE A 56 5.52 0.60 1.27
CA ILE A 56 4.52 0.44 0.21
C ILE A 56 3.09 0.34 0.74
N ALA A 57 2.91 0.20 2.05
CA ALA A 57 1.60 0.04 2.65
C ALA A 57 0.87 1.38 2.77
N ALA A 58 -0.31 1.44 2.21
CA ALA A 58 -1.24 2.56 2.32
C ALA A 58 -2.39 2.22 3.25
N GLY A 59 -2.92 3.21 3.95
CA GLY A 59 -4.10 3.12 4.79
C GLY A 59 -5.18 4.12 4.37
N GLY A 60 -6.43 3.80 4.70
CA GLY A 60 -7.55 4.69 4.47
C GLY A 60 -8.60 4.57 5.56
N ASN A 61 -9.04 5.72 6.09
CA ASN A 61 -10.23 5.83 6.92
C ASN A 61 -11.38 6.26 6.01
N ILE A 62 -12.20 5.30 5.60
CA ILE A 62 -13.21 5.51 4.55
C ILE A 62 -14.58 5.73 5.18
N ASN A 63 -15.17 6.88 4.90
CA ASN A 63 -16.54 7.19 5.25
C ASN A 63 -17.42 7.14 3.99
N PRO A 64 -18.35 6.18 3.85
CA PRO A 64 -19.19 6.06 2.67
C PRO A 64 -20.16 7.24 2.48
N ASN A 65 -20.39 8.05 3.52
CA ASN A 65 -21.33 9.15 3.51
C ASN A 65 -20.68 10.53 3.74
N GLY A 66 -19.36 10.64 3.65
CA GLY A 66 -18.67 11.89 3.97
C GLY A 66 -17.20 11.88 3.61
N VAL A 67 -16.41 12.69 4.32
CA VAL A 67 -14.99 12.84 4.07
C VAL A 67 -14.23 11.61 4.51
N SER A 68 -13.33 11.16 3.65
CA SER A 68 -12.38 10.07 3.90
C SER A 68 -10.96 10.61 3.96
N MET A 69 -10.05 9.86 4.59
CA MET A 69 -8.63 10.18 4.69
C MET A 69 -7.80 9.01 4.19
N PHE A 70 -6.74 9.32 3.43
CA PHE A 70 -5.83 8.31 2.89
C PHE A 70 -4.40 8.73 3.20
N GLU A 71 -3.59 7.79 3.68
CA GLU A 71 -2.23 8.08 4.14
C GLU A 71 -1.27 6.90 3.99
N PRO A 72 0.06 7.14 3.91
CA PRO A 72 1.04 6.09 4.07
C PRO A 72 1.09 5.66 5.54
N ILE A 73 1.03 4.35 5.83
CA ILE A 73 1.05 3.81 7.21
C ILE A 73 2.35 4.17 7.95
N GLY A 74 3.46 4.33 7.24
CA GLY A 74 4.76 4.66 7.82
C GLY A 74 4.90 6.05 8.46
N GLY A 75 3.89 6.92 8.34
CA GLY A 75 3.83 8.25 8.95
C GLY A 75 4.94 9.19 8.47
N SER A 76 5.31 10.15 9.31
CA SER A 76 6.24 11.24 8.97
C SER A 76 7.73 10.88 9.01
N ALA A 77 8.11 9.76 9.63
CA ALA A 77 9.48 9.24 9.73
C ALA A 77 10.57 10.32 9.98
N PRO A 78 10.53 11.08 11.09
CA PRO A 78 11.29 12.32 11.29
C PRO A 78 12.81 12.14 11.19
N LYS A 79 13.33 10.94 11.47
CA LYS A 79 14.77 10.61 11.36
C LYS A 79 15.31 10.70 9.93
N TYR A 80 14.44 10.72 8.94
CA TYR A 80 14.79 10.79 7.51
C TYR A 80 14.49 12.14 6.88
N THR A 81 13.96 13.10 7.64
CA THR A 81 13.62 14.44 7.12
C THR A 81 14.81 15.06 6.40
N GLY A 82 14.59 15.56 5.19
CA GLY A 82 15.59 16.22 4.34
C GLY A 82 16.62 15.30 3.68
N LYS A 83 16.60 13.99 3.95
CA LYS A 83 17.62 13.05 3.41
C LYS A 83 17.29 12.49 2.02
N ASN A 84 16.07 12.68 1.54
CA ASN A 84 15.59 12.15 0.23
C ASN A 84 15.79 10.63 0.05
N VAL A 85 15.52 9.85 1.12
CA VAL A 85 15.78 8.40 1.16
C VAL A 85 14.55 7.56 1.49
N ILE A 86 13.40 8.19 1.77
CA ILE A 86 12.15 7.48 2.07
C ILE A 86 11.57 6.91 0.78
N ASN A 87 10.96 5.72 0.90
CA ASN A 87 10.19 5.14 -0.20
C ASN A 87 8.86 5.89 -0.36
N PRO A 88 8.58 6.54 -1.52
CA PRO A 88 7.35 7.30 -1.71
C PRO A 88 6.16 6.43 -2.15
N LEU A 89 6.38 5.14 -2.42
CA LEU A 89 5.35 4.27 -3.00
C LEU A 89 4.12 4.13 -2.12
N ALA A 90 4.27 4.12 -0.78
CA ALA A 90 3.13 4.10 0.14
C ALA A 90 2.21 5.33 -0.01
N CYS A 91 2.80 6.52 -0.18
CA CYS A 91 2.03 7.75 -0.40
C CYS A 91 1.33 7.74 -1.76
N ILE A 92 2.00 7.22 -2.80
CA ILE A 92 1.44 7.08 -4.14
C ILE A 92 0.32 6.01 -4.14
N ALA A 93 0.48 4.92 -3.38
CA ALA A 93 -0.56 3.91 -3.19
C ALA A 93 -1.79 4.46 -2.45
N ALA A 94 -1.60 5.34 -1.46
CA ALA A 94 -2.70 6.04 -0.80
C ALA A 94 -3.49 6.92 -1.77
N ALA A 95 -2.81 7.58 -2.72
CA ALA A 95 -3.48 8.33 -3.77
C ALA A 95 -4.25 7.42 -4.75
N SER A 96 -3.71 6.26 -5.09
CA SER A 96 -4.41 5.24 -5.88
C SER A 96 -5.68 4.76 -5.18
N MET A 97 -5.59 4.42 -3.89
CA MET A 97 -6.74 4.03 -3.06
C MET A 97 -7.81 5.13 -3.01
N MET A 98 -7.41 6.39 -2.88
CA MET A 98 -8.33 7.53 -2.92
C MET A 98 -9.08 7.60 -4.26
N LEU A 99 -8.39 7.44 -5.37
CA LEU A 99 -9.01 7.47 -6.70
C LEU A 99 -9.99 6.31 -6.90
N ASP A 100 -9.66 5.11 -6.41
CA ASP A 100 -10.57 3.96 -6.47
C ASP A 100 -11.86 4.21 -5.68
N VAL A 101 -11.77 4.76 -4.47
CA VAL A 101 -12.93 5.13 -3.64
C VAL A 101 -13.78 6.23 -4.29
N LEU A 102 -13.15 7.17 -5.00
CA LEU A 102 -13.85 8.22 -5.77
C LEU A 102 -14.48 7.71 -7.07
N GLY A 103 -14.26 6.44 -7.44
CA GLY A 103 -14.80 5.84 -8.67
C GLY A 103 -13.90 5.97 -9.89
N GLU A 104 -12.74 6.61 -9.76
CA GLU A 104 -11.74 6.82 -10.82
C GLU A 104 -10.85 5.57 -11.01
N LYS A 105 -11.48 4.42 -11.21
CA LYS A 105 -10.84 3.09 -11.21
C LYS A 105 -9.75 2.92 -12.26
N GLU A 106 -9.92 3.53 -13.42
CA GLU A 106 -8.93 3.44 -14.50
C GLU A 106 -7.60 4.06 -14.07
N TYR A 107 -7.64 5.28 -13.51
CA TYR A 107 -6.45 5.96 -13.01
C TYR A 107 -5.84 5.26 -11.80
N ALA A 108 -6.67 4.74 -10.89
CA ALA A 108 -6.21 3.95 -9.76
C ALA A 108 -5.41 2.72 -10.23
N ASN A 109 -5.94 1.94 -11.17
CA ASN A 109 -5.28 0.78 -11.75
C ASN A 109 -3.97 1.12 -12.47
N GLU A 110 -3.90 2.25 -13.17
CA GLU A 110 -2.66 2.70 -13.84
C GLU A 110 -1.57 3.04 -12.83
N ILE A 111 -1.92 3.73 -11.75
CA ILE A 111 -1.00 4.04 -10.66
C ILE A 111 -0.52 2.75 -10.00
N GLU A 112 -1.41 1.82 -9.67
CA GLU A 112 -1.06 0.55 -9.05
C GLU A 112 -0.08 -0.27 -9.90
N LYS A 113 -0.34 -0.41 -11.20
CA LYS A 113 0.57 -1.07 -12.14
C LYS A 113 1.94 -0.40 -12.18
N SER A 114 1.96 0.93 -12.11
CA SER A 114 3.20 1.70 -12.11
C SER A 114 3.99 1.54 -10.82
N ILE A 115 3.30 1.43 -9.67
CA ILE A 115 3.90 1.10 -8.37
C ILE A 115 4.56 -0.28 -8.43
N ILE A 116 3.83 -1.31 -8.90
CA ILE A 116 4.34 -2.68 -9.00
C ILE A 116 5.61 -2.72 -9.86
N LYS A 117 5.59 -2.09 -11.02
CA LYS A 117 6.75 -2.03 -11.92
C LYS A 117 7.93 -1.28 -11.28
N THR A 118 7.66 -0.16 -10.62
CA THR A 118 8.71 0.59 -9.91
C THR A 118 9.32 -0.26 -8.80
N ALA A 119 8.51 -0.91 -7.98
CA ALA A 119 8.98 -1.78 -6.89
C ALA A 119 9.90 -2.90 -7.37
N GLN A 120 9.62 -3.49 -8.54
CA GLN A 120 10.46 -4.53 -9.16
C GLN A 120 11.85 -4.03 -9.58
N ASN A 121 12.01 -2.72 -9.76
CA ASN A 121 13.28 -2.10 -10.17
C ASN A 121 14.10 -1.55 -8.99
N LEU A 122 13.56 -1.58 -7.77
CA LEU A 122 14.28 -1.17 -6.56
C LEU A 122 15.16 -2.31 -6.04
N ASP A 123 16.29 -1.98 -5.44
CA ASP A 123 17.14 -2.95 -4.75
C ASP A 123 16.50 -3.45 -3.44
N SER A 124 15.69 -2.60 -2.81
CA SER A 124 14.93 -2.88 -1.59
C SER A 124 13.77 -1.89 -1.46
N LEU A 125 12.70 -2.30 -0.78
CA LEU A 125 11.59 -1.40 -0.44
C LEU A 125 11.86 -0.55 0.82
N SER A 126 12.97 -0.80 1.51
CA SER A 126 13.32 -0.10 2.74
C SER A 126 13.98 1.24 2.47
N ALA A 127 13.66 2.24 3.30
CA ALA A 127 14.25 3.59 3.24
C ALA A 127 15.79 3.55 3.31
N GLY A 128 16.44 4.26 2.40
CA GLY A 128 17.90 4.34 2.29
C GLY A 128 18.57 3.10 1.69
N LYS A 129 17.80 2.11 1.23
CA LYS A 129 18.30 0.87 0.60
C LYS A 129 17.69 0.59 -0.77
N MET A 130 16.96 1.56 -1.32
CA MET A 130 16.23 1.39 -2.58
C MET A 130 17.13 1.35 -3.83
N GLY A 131 18.39 1.77 -3.71
CA GLY A 131 19.28 2.02 -4.87
C GLY A 131 19.00 3.36 -5.53
N MET A 132 17.95 4.05 -5.15
CA MET A 132 17.48 5.33 -5.67
C MET A 132 17.02 6.26 -4.54
N SER A 133 17.01 7.56 -4.81
CA SER A 133 16.42 8.57 -3.92
C SER A 133 14.89 8.57 -4.00
N THR A 134 14.23 9.18 -3.01
CA THR A 134 12.77 9.39 -3.00
C THR A 134 12.27 10.03 -4.29
N SER A 135 12.96 11.08 -4.75
CA SER A 135 12.58 11.82 -5.95
C SER A 135 12.70 10.97 -7.21
N GLU A 136 13.78 10.19 -7.35
CA GLU A 136 13.98 9.30 -8.51
C GLU A 136 12.94 8.20 -8.56
N VAL A 137 12.54 7.62 -7.40
CA VAL A 137 11.46 6.64 -7.33
C VAL A 137 10.13 7.25 -7.77
N GLY A 138 9.81 8.46 -7.29
CA GLY A 138 8.60 9.19 -7.70
C GLY A 138 8.59 9.53 -9.19
N ASP A 139 9.73 9.97 -9.73
CA ASP A 139 9.88 10.24 -11.17
C ASP A 139 9.72 8.96 -12.00
N MET A 140 10.20 7.82 -11.53
CA MET A 140 10.02 6.52 -12.20
C MET A 140 8.54 6.14 -12.28
N VAL A 141 7.76 6.27 -11.19
CA VAL A 141 6.31 6.02 -11.22
C VAL A 141 5.63 6.92 -12.24
N LYS A 142 5.95 8.21 -12.24
CA LYS A 142 5.42 9.19 -13.20
C LYS A 142 5.71 8.79 -14.65
N GLU A 143 6.93 8.37 -14.95
CA GLU A 143 7.31 7.93 -16.29
C GLU A 143 6.52 6.69 -16.72
N PHE A 144 6.32 5.72 -15.84
CA PHE A 144 5.50 4.54 -16.13
C PHE A 144 4.05 4.91 -16.46
N ILE A 145 3.45 5.86 -15.74
CA ILE A 145 2.10 6.36 -16.00
C ILE A 145 2.05 7.02 -17.39
N LEU A 146 2.98 7.94 -17.69
CA LEU A 146 2.99 8.70 -18.94
C LEU A 146 3.25 7.83 -20.18
N THR A 147 3.91 6.70 -20.03
CA THR A 147 4.20 5.77 -21.13
C THR A 147 3.23 4.61 -21.24
N ASN A 148 2.12 4.61 -20.50
CA ASN A 148 1.17 3.49 -20.40
C ASN A 148 1.88 2.15 -20.12
N GLY A 149 2.95 2.20 -19.36
CA GLY A 149 3.78 1.04 -19.04
C GLY A 149 4.68 0.54 -20.18
N GLU A 150 4.79 1.27 -21.27
CA GLU A 150 5.76 0.99 -22.34
C GLU A 150 7.15 1.52 -21.96
N TRP A 151 7.79 0.83 -21.03
CA TRP A 151 9.10 1.19 -20.48
C TRP A 151 10.28 1.15 -21.48
N LYS A 152 10.07 0.65 -22.70
CA LYS A 152 11.05 0.75 -23.79
C LYS A 152 11.40 2.18 -24.20
N ASN A 153 10.55 3.13 -23.81
CA ASN A 153 10.71 4.56 -24.08
C ASN A 153 11.15 5.37 -22.86
N LEU A 154 11.46 4.71 -21.72
CA LEU A 154 11.90 5.40 -20.52
C LEU A 154 13.23 6.10 -20.76
N SER A 155 13.33 7.30 -20.19
CA SER A 155 14.56 8.08 -20.20
C SER A 155 15.77 7.21 -19.80
N PRO A 156 16.93 7.39 -20.46
CA PRO A 156 18.20 6.72 -20.10
C PRO A 156 18.65 6.91 -18.66
N LYS A 157 17.94 7.75 -17.89
CA LYS A 157 18.19 7.96 -16.46
C LYS A 157 17.97 6.73 -15.59
N PHE A 158 17.08 5.82 -16.03
CA PHE A 158 16.75 4.64 -15.23
C PHE A 158 17.39 3.41 -15.86
N ASN A 159 18.37 2.85 -15.14
CA ASN A 159 18.99 1.58 -15.54
C ASN A 159 18.02 0.45 -15.14
N ILE A 160 16.99 0.22 -15.97
CA ILE A 160 15.91 -0.75 -15.73
C ILE A 160 16.46 -2.16 -15.92
N LYS A 161 16.25 -3.01 -14.91
CA LYS A 161 16.63 -4.43 -14.90
C LYS A 161 15.65 -5.28 -15.69
#